data_a4bfc6801e9aaeda392d021fc0210692
#
_entry.id   a4bfc6801e9aaeda392d021fc0210692
#
_cell.length_a   1.000
_cell.length_b   1.000
_cell.length_c   1.000
_cell.angle_alpha   90.00
_cell.angle_beta   90.00
_cell.angle_gamma   90.00
#
_symmetry.space_group_name_H-M   'P 1'
#
loop_
_entity.id
_entity.type
_entity.pdbx_description
1 polymer ?
#
loop_
_entity_poly.entity_id
_entity_poly.type
_entity_poly.pdbx_seq_one_letter_code
_entity_poly.pdbx_strand_id
1 'polypeptide(L)'
;MSLACILTPSTVRHYPRQPLPSTPLRAIEAARNERFSLQLALRAGAAQKIRVEAAGPDGWTVRVRRVGLVPMAHHNTPVMADPLDQEGLGEIPGFVPDPLLDEPEMLLPQDELHAFWISVEPGPGTAPAGRYTLAVTATPVEGPGRPLTRKVAVRLRDVVLPPRRDFQVTHWFYNDQLIDWYRTRLFDERYWELVARYMRNAAEHGQNVLYVPVFTPPLDGVKRPSQ
;
A
#
# COMPACT_ATOMS: atom_id res chain seq x y z
N MET A 1 -13.53 7.53 25.10
CA MET A 1 -14.14 7.05 23.84
C MET A 1 -13.23 6.04 23.20
N SER A 2 -13.76 4.93 22.72
CA SER A 2 -12.97 3.76 22.41
C SER A 2 -12.37 3.81 20.99
N LEU A 3 -11.05 3.66 20.89
CA LEU A 3 -10.39 3.20 19.68
C LEU A 3 -10.84 1.76 19.38
N ALA A 4 -11.18 1.49 18.12
CA ALA A 4 -11.47 0.14 17.64
C ALA A 4 -10.62 -0.16 16.41
N CYS A 5 -10.17 -1.39 16.28
CA CYS A 5 -9.39 -1.82 15.12
C CYS A 5 -9.62 -3.28 14.77
N ILE A 6 -9.40 -3.62 13.51
CA ILE A 6 -9.58 -4.96 12.96
C ILE A 6 -8.57 -5.21 11.84
N LEU A 7 -8.06 -6.44 11.76
CA LEU A 7 -7.24 -6.87 10.60
C LEU A 7 -8.15 -7.27 9.45
N THR A 8 -7.81 -6.86 8.25
CA THR A 8 -8.53 -7.12 7.01
C THR A 8 -7.58 -7.56 5.88
N PRO A 9 -8.10 -8.24 4.85
CA PRO A 9 -7.31 -8.51 3.65
C PRO A 9 -6.82 -7.23 2.96
N SER A 10 -5.70 -7.31 2.27
CA SER A 10 -5.17 -6.20 1.46
C SER A 10 -6.05 -5.82 0.26
N THR A 11 -6.93 -6.71 -0.16
CA THR A 11 -7.82 -6.51 -1.32
C THR A 11 -9.06 -5.65 -1.02
N VAL A 12 -9.25 -5.23 0.22
CA VAL A 12 -10.41 -4.43 0.63
C VAL A 12 -10.00 -2.97 0.77
N ARG A 13 -10.74 -2.04 0.17
CA ARG A 13 -10.59 -0.61 0.41
C ARG A 13 -11.44 -0.16 1.58
N HIS A 14 -10.89 0.74 2.39
CA HIS A 14 -11.55 1.28 3.57
C HIS A 14 -11.81 2.76 3.38
N TYR A 15 -13.02 3.10 2.95
CA TYR A 15 -13.42 4.49 2.74
C TYR A 15 -13.76 5.17 4.08
N PRO A 16 -13.43 6.46 4.27
CA PRO A 16 -13.57 7.15 5.56
C PRO A 16 -14.98 7.10 6.16
N ARG A 17 -16.02 7.14 5.33
CA ARG A 17 -17.43 7.15 5.78
C ARG A 17 -17.97 5.77 6.13
N GLN A 18 -17.27 4.72 5.80
CA GLN A 18 -17.71 3.36 6.07
C GLN A 18 -17.61 2.98 7.55
N PRO A 19 -18.44 2.07 8.03
CA PRO A 19 -18.27 1.50 9.35
C PRO A 19 -17.01 0.64 9.43
N LEU A 20 -16.53 0.41 10.65
CA LEU A 20 -15.46 -0.57 10.87
C LEU A 20 -15.96 -1.96 10.44
N PRO A 21 -15.19 -2.71 9.62
CA PRO A 21 -15.56 -4.07 9.20
C PRO A 21 -15.84 -4.99 10.40
N SER A 22 -16.80 -5.87 10.27
CA SER A 22 -17.17 -6.81 11.33
C SER A 22 -16.43 -8.15 11.27
N THR A 23 -15.91 -8.53 10.10
CA THR A 23 -15.25 -9.80 9.87
C THR A 23 -13.73 -9.67 9.89
N PRO A 24 -13.04 -10.20 10.91
CA PRO A 24 -11.60 -10.11 10.99
C PRO A 24 -10.88 -11.11 10.08
N LEU A 25 -9.75 -10.70 9.52
CA LEU A 25 -8.78 -11.61 8.93
C LEU A 25 -8.12 -12.43 10.05
N ARG A 26 -8.33 -13.74 10.04
CA ARG A 26 -7.83 -14.64 11.10
C ARG A 26 -6.61 -15.44 10.69
N ALA A 27 -6.46 -15.71 9.40
CA ALA A 27 -5.37 -16.52 8.86
C ALA A 27 -5.00 -16.06 7.46
N ILE A 28 -3.72 -16.24 7.13
CA ILE A 28 -3.13 -16.04 5.80
C ILE A 28 -2.38 -17.33 5.45
N GLU A 29 -2.51 -17.77 4.22
CA GLU A 29 -1.67 -18.80 3.65
C GLU A 29 -0.74 -18.16 2.61
N ALA A 30 0.55 -18.47 2.69
CA ALA A 30 1.57 -17.95 1.79
C ALA A 30 2.59 -19.03 1.45
N ALA A 31 3.20 -18.94 0.30
CA ALA A 31 4.37 -19.72 -0.05
C ALA A 31 5.63 -19.13 0.62
N ARG A 32 6.68 -19.92 0.72
CA ARG A 32 8.01 -19.43 1.10
C ARG A 32 8.51 -18.48 0.01
N ASN A 33 9.18 -17.40 0.39
CA ASN A 33 9.61 -16.31 -0.48
C ASN A 33 8.47 -15.49 -1.12
N GLU A 34 7.25 -15.62 -0.63
CA GLU A 34 6.12 -14.79 -1.05
C GLU A 34 6.03 -13.53 -0.20
N ARG A 35 5.97 -12.37 -0.86
CA ARG A 35 5.56 -11.12 -0.22
C ARG A 35 4.04 -11.08 -0.17
N PHE A 36 3.49 -10.88 1.02
CA PHE A 36 2.05 -10.70 1.19
C PHE A 36 1.75 -9.44 2.00
N SER A 37 0.51 -8.99 1.96
CA SER A 37 0.08 -7.80 2.69
C SER A 37 -1.29 -8.00 3.33
N LEU A 38 -1.52 -7.22 4.38
CA LEU A 38 -2.80 -7.09 5.06
C LEU A 38 -2.99 -5.65 5.54
N GLN A 39 -4.14 -5.33 6.07
CA GLN A 39 -4.41 -4.02 6.61
C GLN A 39 -4.90 -4.09 8.06
N LEU A 40 -4.59 -3.05 8.82
CA LEU A 40 -5.24 -2.73 10.09
C LEU A 40 -6.18 -1.56 9.85
N ALA A 41 -7.48 -1.83 9.83
CA ALA A 41 -8.51 -0.81 9.77
C ALA A 41 -8.81 -0.28 11.19
N LEU A 42 -8.96 1.04 11.32
CA LEU A 42 -9.13 1.73 12.61
C LEU A 42 -10.25 2.75 12.52
N ARG A 43 -10.99 2.88 13.63
CA ARG A 43 -11.99 3.92 13.84
C ARG A 43 -12.00 4.34 15.31
N ALA A 44 -12.19 5.61 15.57
CA ALA A 44 -12.27 6.13 16.95
C ALA A 44 -13.41 7.12 17.11
N GLY A 45 -14.09 7.09 18.24
CA GLY A 45 -15.18 8.02 18.56
C GLY A 45 -14.72 9.41 18.99
N ALA A 46 -13.41 9.68 18.97
CA ALA A 46 -12.82 11.01 19.12
C ALA A 46 -11.50 11.08 18.36
N ALA A 47 -11.16 12.25 17.85
CA ALA A 47 -9.90 12.47 17.17
C ALA A 47 -8.72 12.18 18.12
N GLN A 48 -7.75 11.40 17.66
CA GLN A 48 -6.57 11.03 18.46
C GLN A 48 -5.39 10.63 17.57
N LYS A 49 -4.18 10.89 18.05
CA LYS A 49 -2.96 10.47 17.37
C LYS A 49 -2.67 8.99 17.67
N ILE A 50 -2.49 8.19 16.64
CA ILE A 50 -2.26 6.74 16.72
C ILE A 50 -0.94 6.40 16.06
N ARG A 51 -0.16 5.53 16.72
CA ARG A 51 0.98 4.82 16.15
C ARG A 51 0.62 3.37 15.91
N VAL A 52 1.03 2.82 14.76
CA VAL A 52 0.86 1.41 14.46
C VAL A 52 2.21 0.74 14.26
N GLU A 53 2.38 -0.37 14.94
CA GLU A 53 3.57 -1.22 14.87
C GLU A 53 3.15 -2.65 14.54
N ALA A 54 4.03 -3.38 13.85
CA ALA A 54 3.78 -4.78 13.55
C ALA A 54 5.04 -5.59 13.84
N ALA A 55 4.86 -6.75 14.45
CA ALA A 55 5.91 -7.69 14.79
C ALA A 55 5.62 -9.06 14.19
N GLY A 56 6.57 -9.57 13.43
CA GLY A 56 6.57 -10.92 12.87
C GLY A 56 7.64 -11.79 13.53
N PRO A 57 7.79 -13.04 13.06
CA PRO A 57 8.87 -13.94 13.46
C PRO A 57 10.24 -13.34 13.12
N ASP A 58 11.27 -13.81 13.83
CA ASP A 58 12.65 -13.42 13.58
C ASP A 58 13.07 -13.71 12.12
N GLY A 59 13.79 -12.78 11.53
CA GLY A 59 14.23 -12.85 10.14
C GLY A 59 13.18 -12.46 9.09
N TRP A 60 11.95 -12.12 9.51
CA TRP A 60 10.93 -11.57 8.62
C TRP A 60 11.05 -10.05 8.52
N THR A 61 10.87 -9.51 7.32
CA THR A 61 10.74 -8.07 7.15
C THR A 61 9.27 -7.68 7.22
N VAL A 62 8.92 -6.80 8.17
CA VAL A 62 7.57 -6.27 8.32
C VAL A 62 7.61 -4.76 8.22
N ARG A 63 6.84 -4.19 7.30
CA ARG A 63 6.78 -2.75 7.06
C ARG A 63 5.35 -2.25 7.24
N VAL A 64 5.20 -1.20 8.05
CA VAL A 64 3.92 -0.53 8.28
C VAL A 64 3.91 0.80 7.54
N ARG A 65 2.85 1.05 6.77
CA ARG A 65 2.65 2.31 6.04
C ARG A 65 1.22 2.80 6.22
N ARG A 66 1.04 4.08 6.39
CA ARG A 66 -0.29 4.68 6.42
C ARG A 66 -0.89 4.67 5.02
N VAL A 67 -2.16 4.29 4.92
CA VAL A 67 -2.92 4.46 3.68
C VAL A 67 -3.38 5.90 3.61
N GLY A 68 -2.89 6.63 2.61
CA GLY A 68 -3.28 8.01 2.33
C GLY A 68 -4.60 8.08 1.57
N LEU A 69 -5.14 9.27 1.47
CA LEU A 69 -6.42 9.54 0.83
C LEU A 69 -6.23 10.52 -0.33
N VAL A 70 -6.88 10.24 -1.45
CA VAL A 70 -6.91 11.10 -2.63
C VAL A 70 -8.32 11.67 -2.80
N PRO A 71 -8.48 13.00 -2.91
CA PRO A 71 -9.78 13.59 -3.16
C PRO A 71 -10.25 13.27 -4.59
N MET A 72 -11.46 12.74 -4.71
CA MET A 72 -12.10 12.43 -5.98
C MET A 72 -13.44 13.16 -6.07
N ALA A 73 -13.58 14.04 -7.06
CA ALA A 73 -14.76 14.88 -7.24
C ALA A 73 -15.93 14.13 -7.90
N HIS A 74 -15.63 13.11 -8.70
CA HIS A 74 -16.63 12.32 -9.42
C HIS A 74 -16.02 10.98 -9.86
N HIS A 75 -16.88 10.00 -10.11
CA HIS A 75 -16.45 8.79 -10.80
C HIS A 75 -16.03 9.12 -12.24
N ASN A 76 -15.00 8.45 -12.74
CA ASN A 76 -14.77 8.41 -14.17
C ASN A 76 -16.01 7.82 -14.84
N THR A 77 -16.37 8.35 -16.01
CA THR A 77 -17.55 7.88 -16.73
C THR A 77 -17.45 6.37 -16.95
N PRO A 78 -18.32 5.58 -16.34
CA PRO A 78 -18.31 4.14 -16.54
C PRO A 78 -18.83 3.87 -17.94
N VAL A 79 -17.98 3.35 -18.77
CA VAL A 79 -18.37 3.11 -20.15
C VAL A 79 -19.22 1.87 -20.28
N MET A 80 -19.11 0.88 -19.41
CA MET A 80 -19.80 -0.41 -19.54
C MET A 80 -19.90 -1.24 -18.26
N ALA A 81 -19.66 -0.69 -17.08
CA ALA A 81 -19.74 -1.48 -15.86
C ALA A 81 -21.15 -1.43 -15.26
N ASP A 82 -21.63 -2.56 -14.77
CA ASP A 82 -22.79 -2.59 -13.90
C ASP A 82 -22.52 -1.65 -12.70
N PRO A 83 -23.44 -0.75 -12.34
CA PRO A 83 -23.27 0.10 -11.15
C PRO A 83 -22.92 -0.67 -9.89
N LEU A 84 -23.30 -1.94 -9.78
CA LEU A 84 -22.96 -2.81 -8.65
C LEU A 84 -21.47 -3.21 -8.61
N ASP A 85 -20.79 -3.17 -9.74
CA ASP A 85 -19.36 -3.48 -9.85
C ASP A 85 -18.47 -2.25 -9.64
N GLN A 86 -19.05 -1.08 -9.44
CA GLN A 86 -18.28 0.15 -9.21
C GLN A 86 -17.76 0.22 -7.79
N GLU A 87 -16.47 0.06 -7.64
CA GLU A 87 -15.81 0.29 -6.37
C GLU A 87 -15.98 1.74 -5.92
N GLY A 88 -16.34 1.95 -4.66
CA GLY A 88 -16.56 3.27 -4.09
C GLY A 88 -17.89 3.91 -4.44
N LEU A 89 -18.85 3.17 -4.94
CA LEU A 89 -20.21 3.66 -5.13
C LEU A 89 -20.79 4.17 -3.80
N GLY A 90 -21.31 5.40 -3.80
CA GLY A 90 -21.79 6.08 -2.59
C GLY A 90 -20.70 6.76 -1.75
N GLU A 91 -19.41 6.52 -2.05
CA GLU A 91 -18.28 7.16 -1.37
C GLU A 91 -17.69 8.33 -2.17
N ILE A 92 -17.91 8.36 -3.47
CA ILE A 92 -17.48 9.43 -4.38
C ILE A 92 -18.70 10.29 -4.77
N PRO A 93 -18.62 11.63 -4.71
CA PRO A 93 -17.47 12.45 -4.35
C PRO A 93 -17.00 12.27 -2.91
N GLY A 94 -15.68 12.25 -2.72
CA GLY A 94 -15.08 12.01 -1.41
C GLY A 94 -13.61 11.67 -1.49
N PHE A 95 -13.13 10.91 -0.52
CA PHE A 95 -11.74 10.51 -0.39
C PHE A 95 -11.57 9.02 -0.70
N VAL A 96 -10.66 8.71 -1.62
CA VAL A 96 -10.32 7.34 -2.01
C VAL A 96 -9.00 6.91 -1.39
N PRO A 97 -8.96 5.79 -0.66
CA PRO A 97 -7.70 5.23 -0.17
C PRO A 97 -6.82 4.76 -1.33
N ASP A 98 -5.58 5.25 -1.40
CA ASP A 98 -4.67 4.87 -2.49
C ASP A 98 -3.18 4.91 -2.11
N PRO A 99 -2.52 6.07 -1.85
CA PRO A 99 -1.08 6.11 -1.65
C PRO A 99 -0.66 5.44 -0.34
N LEU A 100 0.46 4.74 -0.37
CA LEU A 100 1.10 4.18 0.82
C LEU A 100 2.22 5.12 1.28
N LEU A 101 2.05 5.72 2.45
CA LEU A 101 2.97 6.69 3.01
C LEU A 101 3.81 6.04 4.11
N ASP A 102 5.12 6.26 4.10
CA ASP A 102 6.07 5.72 5.08
C ASP A 102 5.96 6.45 6.44
N GLU A 103 4.77 6.43 6.98
CA GLU A 103 4.42 7.06 8.24
C GLU A 103 3.73 6.03 9.13
N PRO A 104 4.33 5.63 10.26
CA PRO A 104 3.70 4.69 11.20
C PRO A 104 2.70 5.38 12.14
N GLU A 105 2.52 6.69 12.01
CA GLU A 105 1.61 7.50 12.83
C GLU A 105 0.62 8.29 11.97
N MET A 106 -0.55 8.54 12.54
CA MET A 106 -1.52 9.48 11.98
C MET A 106 -2.37 10.14 13.06
N LEU A 107 -2.90 11.30 12.75
CA LEU A 107 -4.07 11.82 13.46
C LEU A 107 -5.30 11.12 12.88
N LEU A 108 -5.89 10.20 13.64
CA LEU A 108 -7.13 9.53 13.29
C LEU A 108 -8.30 10.46 13.61
N PRO A 109 -9.06 10.92 12.60
CA PRO A 109 -10.20 11.79 12.83
C PRO A 109 -11.31 11.07 13.60
N GLN A 110 -12.21 11.86 14.21
CA GLN A 110 -13.38 11.32 14.88
C GLN A 110 -14.30 10.66 13.86
N ASP A 111 -14.75 9.44 14.20
CA ASP A 111 -15.76 8.68 13.46
C ASP A 111 -15.45 8.43 11.97
N GLU A 112 -14.17 8.49 11.59
CA GLU A 112 -13.71 8.09 10.27
C GLU A 112 -12.98 6.74 10.30
N LEU A 113 -13.12 5.98 9.21
CA LEU A 113 -12.41 4.73 8.97
C LEU A 113 -11.12 5.03 8.22
N HIS A 114 -9.99 4.62 8.78
CA HIS A 114 -8.68 4.70 8.15
C HIS A 114 -7.96 3.36 8.24
N ALA A 115 -6.88 3.19 7.48
CA ALA A 115 -6.11 1.96 7.50
C ALA A 115 -4.60 2.20 7.49
N PHE A 116 -3.89 1.21 8.06
CA PHE A 116 -2.46 1.01 7.84
C PHE A 116 -2.25 -0.26 7.04
N TRP A 117 -1.39 -0.18 6.06
CA TRP A 117 -0.95 -1.28 5.22
C TRP A 117 0.28 -1.94 5.82
N ILE A 118 0.22 -3.24 6.01
CA ILE A 118 1.30 -4.05 6.54
C ILE A 118 1.82 -4.96 5.44
N SER A 119 3.04 -4.72 4.97
CA SER A 119 3.73 -5.61 4.04
C SER A 119 4.63 -6.56 4.81
N VAL A 120 4.62 -7.83 4.44
CA VAL A 120 5.35 -8.90 5.13
C VAL A 120 6.15 -9.70 4.10
N GLU A 121 7.43 -9.87 4.38
CA GLU A 121 8.34 -10.70 3.60
C GLU A 121 8.96 -11.75 4.54
N PRO A 122 8.51 -12.99 4.46
CA PRO A 122 9.14 -14.08 5.20
C PRO A 122 10.51 -14.34 4.58
N GLY A 123 11.55 -13.84 5.11
CA GLY A 123 12.96 -13.93 4.67
C GLY A 123 13.25 -14.69 3.36
N PRO A 124 14.31 -14.40 2.65
CA PRO A 124 14.53 -14.86 1.27
C PRO A 124 14.69 -16.39 1.19
N GLY A 125 13.59 -17.10 1.04
CA GLY A 125 13.54 -18.56 0.87
C GLY A 125 13.99 -19.40 2.06
N THR A 126 14.42 -18.76 3.16
CA THR A 126 15.01 -19.43 4.33
C THR A 126 14.01 -19.74 5.44
N ALA A 127 12.89 -19.03 5.53
CA ALA A 127 11.87 -19.34 6.52
C ALA A 127 11.31 -20.76 6.29
N PRO A 128 11.37 -21.67 7.28
CA PRO A 128 10.81 -23.00 7.12
C PRO A 128 9.29 -22.96 6.90
N ALA A 129 8.76 -23.98 6.24
CA ALA A 129 7.32 -24.20 6.21
C ALA A 129 6.80 -24.40 7.64
N GLY A 130 5.64 -23.82 7.95
CA GLY A 130 5.11 -23.90 9.30
C GLY A 130 4.00 -22.91 9.60
N ARG A 131 3.65 -22.85 10.88
CA ARG A 131 2.65 -21.91 11.39
C ARG A 131 3.35 -20.82 12.21
N TYR A 132 3.00 -19.59 11.90
CA TYR A 132 3.56 -18.39 12.51
C TYR A 132 2.44 -17.46 12.99
N THR A 133 2.80 -16.43 13.73
CA THR A 133 1.88 -15.39 14.17
C THR A 133 2.47 -14.03 13.86
N LEU A 134 1.68 -13.19 13.22
CA LEU A 134 1.96 -11.77 13.07
C LEU A 134 1.10 -11.00 14.07
N ALA A 135 1.68 -10.07 14.81
CA ALA A 135 0.99 -9.19 15.74
C ALA A 135 1.05 -7.75 15.23
N VAL A 136 -0.09 -7.05 15.23
CA VAL A 136 -0.19 -5.65 14.85
C VAL A 136 -0.83 -4.87 16.00
N THR A 137 -0.17 -3.83 16.45
CA THR A 137 -0.56 -3.05 17.62
C THR A 137 -0.82 -1.59 17.23
N ALA A 138 -1.99 -1.09 17.56
CA ALA A 138 -2.34 0.31 17.49
C ALA A 138 -2.24 0.92 18.89
N THR A 139 -1.41 1.94 19.04
CA THR A 139 -1.15 2.63 20.31
C THR A 139 -1.56 4.09 20.21
N PRO A 140 -2.49 4.58 21.03
CA PRO A 140 -2.70 6.00 21.21
C PRO A 140 -1.39 6.67 21.67
N VAL A 141 -0.96 7.73 20.97
CA VAL A 141 0.31 8.42 21.28
C VAL A 141 0.14 9.36 22.47
N GLU A 142 -1.08 9.88 22.62
CA GLU A 142 -1.43 10.85 23.67
C GLU A 142 -2.69 10.39 24.42
N GLY A 143 -2.74 10.70 25.71
CA GLY A 143 -3.91 10.41 26.56
C GLY A 143 -3.92 9.01 27.18
N PRO A 144 -4.99 8.65 27.91
CA PRO A 144 -5.08 7.44 28.74
C PRO A 144 -5.44 6.17 27.94
N GLY A 145 -5.40 6.19 26.63
CA GLY A 145 -5.78 5.04 25.80
C GLY A 145 -4.81 3.84 25.95
N ARG A 146 -5.36 2.63 25.90
CA ARG A 146 -4.54 1.40 25.94
C ARG A 146 -4.22 0.91 24.52
N PRO A 147 -3.02 0.34 24.32
CA PRO A 147 -2.69 -0.32 23.06
C PRO A 147 -3.67 -1.45 22.73
N LEU A 148 -4.04 -1.57 21.46
CA LEU A 148 -4.86 -2.64 20.95
C LEU A 148 -4.05 -3.52 20.01
N THR A 149 -3.79 -4.76 20.42
CA THR A 149 -3.10 -5.73 19.57
C THR A 149 -4.08 -6.66 18.88
N ARG A 150 -3.84 -6.90 17.60
CA ARG A 150 -4.53 -7.90 16.78
C ARG A 150 -3.50 -8.90 16.27
N LYS A 151 -3.88 -10.17 16.22
CA LYS A 151 -3.01 -11.26 15.76
C LYS A 151 -3.65 -11.96 14.58
N VAL A 152 -2.82 -12.36 13.61
CA VAL A 152 -3.21 -13.21 12.49
C VAL A 152 -2.27 -14.40 12.42
N ALA A 153 -2.83 -15.58 12.18
CA ALA A 153 -2.05 -16.79 11.92
C ALA A 153 -1.53 -16.75 10.49
N VAL A 154 -0.27 -17.08 10.29
CA VAL A 154 0.34 -17.21 8.97
C VAL A 154 0.81 -18.63 8.79
N ARG A 155 0.34 -19.31 7.73
CA ARG A 155 0.80 -20.63 7.35
C ARG A 155 1.68 -20.52 6.12
N LEU A 156 2.99 -20.73 6.29
CA LEU A 156 3.88 -20.92 5.16
C LEU A 156 3.78 -22.35 4.65
N ARG A 157 3.40 -22.49 3.38
CA ARG A 157 3.37 -23.76 2.67
C ARG A 157 4.78 -24.18 2.30
N ASP A 158 5.01 -25.47 2.18
CA ASP A 158 6.31 -26.00 1.73
C ASP A 158 6.44 -25.92 0.19
N VAL A 159 6.28 -24.71 -0.30
CA VAL A 159 6.46 -24.34 -1.71
C VAL A 159 7.27 -23.05 -1.71
N VAL A 160 8.33 -23.01 -2.50
CA VAL A 160 9.16 -21.81 -2.68
C VAL A 160 8.77 -21.14 -3.98
N LEU A 161 8.37 -19.89 -3.92
CA LEU A 161 8.17 -19.10 -5.14
C LEU A 161 9.53 -18.72 -5.73
N PRO A 162 9.81 -19.15 -6.98
CA PRO A 162 11.03 -18.74 -7.66
C PRO A 162 10.94 -17.24 -8.01
N PRO A 163 12.09 -16.56 -8.17
CA PRO A 163 12.10 -15.22 -8.74
C PRO A 163 11.41 -15.23 -10.11
N ARG A 164 10.53 -14.28 -10.33
CA ARG A 164 9.82 -14.13 -11.61
C ARG A 164 10.83 -13.81 -12.73
N ARG A 165 10.93 -14.70 -13.71
CA ARG A 165 11.84 -14.56 -14.86
C ARG A 165 11.13 -14.67 -16.20
N ASP A 166 10.05 -15.45 -16.26
CA ASP A 166 9.43 -15.89 -17.51
C ASP A 166 8.18 -15.09 -17.87
N PHE A 167 7.67 -14.27 -16.96
CA PHE A 167 6.53 -13.39 -17.18
C PHE A 167 6.97 -11.95 -17.22
N GLN A 168 6.80 -11.30 -18.37
CA GLN A 168 7.15 -9.90 -18.56
C GLN A 168 6.11 -8.99 -17.93
N VAL A 169 6.56 -8.11 -17.05
CA VAL A 169 5.74 -7.07 -16.40
C VAL A 169 6.32 -5.72 -16.73
N THR A 170 5.53 -4.91 -17.41
CA THR A 170 5.89 -3.53 -17.72
C THR A 170 4.78 -2.58 -17.31
N HIS A 171 5.17 -1.41 -16.87
CA HIS A 171 4.28 -0.28 -16.63
C HIS A 171 4.78 0.92 -17.44
N TRP A 172 3.87 1.79 -17.81
CA TRP A 172 4.22 3.05 -18.41
C TRP A 172 5.00 3.90 -17.40
N PHE A 173 6.16 4.40 -17.83
CA PHE A 173 6.98 5.26 -17.01
C PHE A 173 7.45 6.44 -17.86
N TYR A 174 6.96 7.61 -17.51
CA TYR A 174 7.33 8.86 -18.14
C TYR A 174 8.35 9.57 -17.26
N ASN A 175 9.62 9.38 -17.57
CA ASN A 175 10.74 9.92 -16.80
C ASN A 175 10.85 11.45 -16.85
N ASP A 176 10.26 12.09 -17.86
CA ASP A 176 10.14 13.54 -17.96
C ASP A 176 9.33 14.15 -16.80
N GLN A 177 8.37 13.42 -16.23
CA GLN A 177 7.62 13.87 -15.06
C GLN A 177 8.51 14.12 -13.84
N LEU A 178 9.66 13.45 -13.76
CA LEU A 178 10.62 13.66 -12.69
C LEU A 178 11.20 15.08 -12.70
N ILE A 179 11.34 15.68 -13.89
CA ILE A 179 11.89 17.03 -14.06
C ILE A 179 10.99 18.04 -13.34
N ASP A 180 9.69 17.98 -13.59
CA ASP A 180 8.74 18.93 -13.03
C ASP A 180 8.54 18.70 -11.53
N TRP A 181 8.35 17.45 -11.14
CA TRP A 181 8.08 17.13 -9.74
C TRP A 181 9.25 17.46 -8.83
N TYR A 182 10.47 17.08 -9.24
CA TYR A 182 11.68 17.29 -8.44
C TYR A 182 12.44 18.56 -8.79
N ARG A 183 11.95 19.34 -9.77
CA ARG A 183 12.57 20.59 -10.22
C ARG A 183 14.05 20.41 -10.58
N THR A 184 14.35 19.38 -11.34
CA THR A 184 15.69 19.08 -11.85
C THR A 184 15.78 19.37 -13.33
N ARG A 185 16.96 19.25 -13.92
CA ARG A 185 17.17 19.40 -15.37
C ARG A 185 17.27 18.03 -16.02
N LEU A 186 16.82 17.96 -17.27
CA LEU A 186 16.96 16.76 -18.08
C LEU A 186 18.45 16.36 -18.19
N PHE A 187 18.74 15.09 -17.93
CA PHE A 187 20.07 14.48 -18.03
C PHE A 187 21.14 15.02 -17.07
N ASP A 188 20.80 15.84 -16.07
CA ASP A 188 21.75 16.15 -15.01
C ASP A 188 21.94 14.96 -14.04
N GLU A 189 22.92 15.09 -13.14
CA GLU A 189 23.24 14.02 -12.18
C GLU A 189 22.05 13.67 -11.28
N ARG A 190 21.34 14.69 -10.82
CA ARG A 190 20.14 14.53 -9.97
C ARG A 190 19.02 13.79 -10.69
N TYR A 191 18.81 14.07 -11.96
CA TYR A 191 17.85 13.37 -12.81
C TYR A 191 18.17 11.87 -12.87
N TRP A 192 19.43 11.50 -13.14
CA TRP A 192 19.83 10.10 -13.24
C TRP A 192 19.73 9.35 -11.89
N GLU A 193 20.05 10.01 -10.79
CA GLU A 193 19.81 9.45 -9.45
C GLU A 193 18.32 9.11 -9.22
N LEU A 194 17.43 10.02 -9.61
CA LEU A 194 15.99 9.83 -9.49
C LEU A 194 15.52 8.67 -10.37
N VAL A 195 15.89 8.65 -11.64
CA VAL A 195 15.58 7.54 -12.55
C VAL A 195 16.03 6.21 -11.96
N ALA A 196 17.27 6.12 -11.46
CA ALA A 196 17.77 4.90 -10.85
C ALA A 196 16.98 4.47 -9.60
N ARG A 197 16.48 5.42 -8.81
CA ARG A 197 15.62 5.12 -7.63
C ARG A 197 14.27 4.57 -8.06
N TYR A 198 13.62 5.18 -9.06
CA TYR A 198 12.36 4.71 -9.59
C TYR A 198 12.48 3.32 -10.22
N MET A 199 13.56 3.08 -10.98
CA MET A 199 13.82 1.77 -11.59
C MET A 199 14.02 0.68 -10.53
N ARG A 200 14.78 0.95 -9.47
CA ARG A 200 14.92 0.01 -8.34
C ARG A 200 13.58 -0.29 -7.70
N ASN A 201 12.79 0.74 -7.41
CA ASN A 201 11.46 0.55 -6.83
C ASN A 201 10.56 -0.30 -7.75
N ALA A 202 10.53 -0.02 -9.04
CA ALA A 202 9.77 -0.79 -10.01
C ALA A 202 10.21 -2.27 -10.03
N ALA A 203 11.53 -2.52 -10.05
CA ALA A 203 12.08 -3.87 -10.01
C ALA A 203 11.74 -4.62 -8.71
N GLU A 204 11.82 -3.96 -7.56
CA GLU A 204 11.42 -4.52 -6.26
C GLU A 204 9.93 -4.88 -6.20
N HIS A 205 9.09 -4.22 -7.00
CA HIS A 205 7.67 -4.51 -7.13
C HIS A 205 7.31 -5.41 -8.32
N GLY A 206 8.31 -6.07 -8.91
CA GLY A 206 8.13 -7.14 -9.89
C GLY A 206 8.09 -6.70 -11.35
N GLN A 207 8.33 -5.43 -11.65
CA GLN A 207 8.54 -4.97 -13.02
C GLN A 207 9.92 -5.42 -13.50
N ASN A 208 9.98 -6.14 -14.62
CA ASN A 208 11.22 -6.67 -15.19
C ASN A 208 11.44 -6.24 -16.64
N VAL A 209 10.54 -5.42 -17.17
CA VAL A 209 10.66 -4.77 -18.47
C VAL A 209 10.43 -3.28 -18.29
N LEU A 210 11.31 -2.48 -18.87
CA LEU A 210 11.17 -1.03 -18.93
C LEU A 210 10.77 -0.62 -20.34
N TYR A 211 9.65 0.06 -20.43
CA TYR A 211 9.24 0.72 -21.67
C TYR A 211 9.91 2.09 -21.75
N VAL A 212 10.83 2.25 -22.69
CA VAL A 212 11.55 3.52 -22.94
C VAL A 212 11.08 4.08 -24.26
N PRO A 213 10.33 5.18 -24.27
CA PRO A 213 9.97 5.87 -25.50
C PRO A 213 11.22 6.58 -26.08
N VAL A 214 11.60 6.21 -27.29
CA VAL A 214 12.77 6.82 -27.97
C VAL A 214 12.38 8.08 -28.74
N PHE A 215 11.17 8.12 -29.29
CA PHE A 215 10.67 9.21 -30.14
C PHE A 215 9.23 9.59 -29.82
N THR A 216 8.83 9.53 -28.58
CA THR A 216 7.47 9.90 -28.21
C THR A 216 7.41 11.37 -27.87
N PRO A 217 6.61 12.18 -28.57
CA PRO A 217 6.32 13.52 -28.10
C PRO A 217 5.66 13.46 -26.73
N PRO A 218 5.89 14.43 -25.84
CA PRO A 218 5.24 14.48 -24.56
C PRO A 218 3.71 14.48 -24.73
N LEU A 219 3.00 13.84 -23.83
CA LEU A 219 1.53 13.73 -23.89
C LEU A 219 0.82 15.08 -23.87
N ASP A 220 1.45 16.11 -23.31
CA ASP A 220 0.96 17.48 -23.34
C ASP A 220 1.26 18.23 -24.64
N GLY A 221 1.92 17.58 -25.59
CA GLY A 221 2.04 17.94 -27.00
C GLY A 221 2.83 19.17 -27.33
N VAL A 222 3.22 20.04 -26.40
CA VAL A 222 3.69 21.38 -26.76
C VAL A 222 4.93 21.86 -25.99
N LYS A 223 5.24 21.30 -24.86
CA LYS A 223 6.18 21.94 -23.91
C LYS A 223 7.52 21.24 -23.73
N ARG A 224 7.69 20.02 -24.27
CA ARG A 224 8.88 19.21 -24.00
C ARG A 224 9.45 18.60 -25.25
N PRO A 225 10.79 18.54 -25.37
CA PRO A 225 11.43 17.82 -26.46
C PRO A 225 11.11 16.32 -26.34
N SER A 226 11.16 15.63 -27.47
CA SER A 226 11.13 14.16 -27.52
C SER A 226 12.26 13.61 -26.65
N GLN A 227 11.96 12.59 -25.90
CA GLN A 227 12.96 11.89 -25.07
C GLN A 227 13.69 10.82 -25.85
#